data_5f3889800b49b15a531f9f086ff195b4
#
_entry.id   5f3889800b49b15a531f9f086ff195b4
#
_cell.length_a   1.000
_cell.length_b   1.000
_cell.length_c   1.000
_cell.angle_alpha   90.00
_cell.angle_beta   90.00
_cell.angle_gamma   90.00
#
_symmetry.space_group_name_H-M   'P 1'
#
loop_
_entity.id
_entity.type
_entity.pdbx_description
1 polymer ?
#
loop_
_entity_poly.entity_id
_entity_poly.type
_entity_poly.pdbx_seq_one_letter_code
_entity_poly.pdbx_strand_id
1 'polypeptide(L)'
;MYKRQVVHENHGLGIYKGIEKIEVDRKVKDYIKIEYAGGSNLYILATQLDQIQKYAGKDARKPKLNKLGSQEWTKTKGKVRGAVRQIAQDLVKLYAEREEQNGYMYGPDTVWQREFEELFPFEETEDQVLAIDATKRDMESHKIMDRLICGDVGYGKTEIAIRAAFKACLLYTSPSPR
;
A
#
# COMPACT_ATOMS: atom_id res chain seq x y z
N MET A 1 11.39 17.19 18.66
CA MET A 1 12.67 16.52 18.93
C MET A 1 12.76 15.06 18.45
N TYR A 2 11.72 14.52 17.80
CA TYR A 2 11.66 13.12 17.33
C TYR A 2 12.20 12.91 15.89
N LYS A 3 12.77 13.93 15.26
CA LYS A 3 13.13 13.93 13.82
C LYS A 3 14.41 13.16 13.46
N ARG A 4 15.12 12.58 14.45
CA ARG A 4 16.40 11.90 14.22
C ARG A 4 16.38 10.39 14.52
N GLN A 5 15.19 9.81 14.70
CA GLN A 5 15.07 8.36 14.91
C GLN A 5 15.09 7.64 13.57
N VAL A 6 15.91 6.59 13.51
CA VAL A 6 16.09 5.76 12.32
C VAL A 6 16.02 4.28 12.71
N VAL A 7 15.54 3.47 11.80
CA VAL A 7 15.51 2.02 11.95
C VAL A 7 16.49 1.41 10.99
N HIS A 8 17.46 0.69 11.54
CA HIS A 8 18.37 -0.13 10.74
C HIS A 8 17.79 -1.52 10.57
N GLU A 9 17.85 -2.09 9.38
CA GLU A 9 17.26 -3.38 9.05
C GLU A 9 17.67 -4.50 10.03
N ASN A 10 18.95 -4.56 10.41
CA ASN A 10 19.50 -5.64 11.24
C ASN A 10 19.62 -5.30 12.74
N HIS A 11 19.60 -4.02 13.10
CA HIS A 11 19.88 -3.56 14.48
C HIS A 11 18.71 -2.84 15.14
N GLY A 12 17.66 -2.50 14.37
CA GLY A 12 16.44 -1.87 14.89
C GLY A 12 16.60 -0.37 15.11
N LEU A 13 15.87 0.15 16.09
CA LEU A 13 15.70 1.57 16.34
C LEU A 13 16.89 2.19 17.04
N GLY A 14 17.46 3.22 16.43
CA GLY A 14 18.53 4.07 16.97
C GLY A 14 18.28 5.54 16.70
N ILE A 15 19.24 6.38 17.10
CA ILE A 15 19.22 7.84 16.89
C ILE A 15 20.35 8.19 15.92
N TYR A 16 20.00 8.79 14.81
CA TYR A 16 20.95 9.37 13.88
C TYR A 16 21.70 10.55 14.51
N LYS A 17 23.03 10.50 14.53
CA LYS A 17 23.89 11.52 15.12
C LYS A 17 24.61 12.39 14.09
N GLY A 18 24.61 12.00 12.84
CA GLY A 18 25.29 12.73 11.77
C GLY A 18 26.20 11.83 10.94
N ILE A 19 26.98 12.44 10.09
CA ILE A 19 28.00 11.79 9.27
C ILE A 19 29.36 12.14 9.87
N GLU A 20 30.20 11.14 10.05
CA GLU A 20 31.57 11.28 10.52
C GLU A 20 32.53 10.71 9.46
N LYS A 21 33.64 11.43 9.21
CA LYS A 21 34.71 10.95 8.36
C LYS A 21 35.64 10.08 9.19
N ILE A 22 35.78 8.83 8.79
CA ILE A 22 36.64 7.87 9.50
C ILE A 22 37.68 7.36 8.50
N GLU A 23 38.93 7.37 8.91
CA GLU A 23 40.02 6.78 8.15
C GLU A 23 40.14 5.29 8.49
N VAL A 24 39.92 4.46 7.46
CA VAL A 24 40.12 3.00 7.55
C VAL A 24 41.04 2.62 6.40
N ASP A 25 42.13 1.89 6.69
CA ASP A 25 43.13 1.44 5.71
C ASP A 25 43.72 2.58 4.85
N ARG A 26 44.04 3.71 5.44
CA ARG A 26 44.54 4.94 4.79
C ARG A 26 43.57 5.56 3.77
N LYS A 27 42.31 5.22 3.85
CA LYS A 27 41.25 5.84 3.05
C LYS A 27 40.23 6.47 3.95
N VAL A 28 39.97 7.76 3.71
CA VAL A 28 38.90 8.48 4.42
C VAL A 28 37.56 8.17 3.76
N LYS A 29 36.59 7.70 4.54
CA LYS A 29 35.23 7.42 4.08
C LYS A 29 34.24 8.08 5.00
N ASP A 30 33.08 8.44 4.43
CA ASP A 30 31.95 8.99 5.15
C ASP A 30 31.11 7.87 5.78
N TYR A 31 30.92 7.95 7.10
CA TYR A 31 30.10 7.00 7.85
C TYR A 31 28.94 7.72 8.53
N ILE A 32 27.79 7.09 8.48
CA ILE A 32 26.61 7.47 9.22
C ILE A 32 26.72 6.90 10.63
N LYS A 33 26.66 7.78 11.64
CA LYS A 33 26.69 7.38 13.06
C LYS A 33 25.28 7.27 13.60
N ILE A 34 24.97 6.10 14.17
CA ILE A 34 23.71 5.80 14.83
C ILE A 34 23.99 5.37 16.26
N GLU A 35 23.40 6.08 17.23
CA GLU A 35 23.49 5.75 18.65
C GLU A 35 22.32 4.86 19.08
N TYR A 36 22.63 3.82 19.81
CA TYR A 36 21.68 2.83 20.36
C TYR A 36 21.57 2.94 21.89
N ALA A 37 20.68 2.15 22.50
CA ALA A 37 20.55 2.09 23.95
C ALA A 37 21.87 1.70 24.61
N GLY A 38 22.22 2.41 25.70
CA GLY A 38 23.48 2.20 26.41
C GLY A 38 24.67 2.96 25.82
N GLY A 39 24.44 3.90 24.89
CA GLY A 39 25.50 4.74 24.31
C GLY A 39 26.37 4.04 23.25
N SER A 40 26.02 2.82 22.85
CA SER A 40 26.72 2.11 21.78
C SER A 40 26.46 2.76 20.42
N ASN A 41 27.49 2.93 19.60
CA ASN A 41 27.39 3.52 18.28
C ASN A 41 27.61 2.47 17.18
N LEU A 42 26.80 2.57 16.11
CA LEU A 42 26.99 1.85 14.87
C LEU A 42 27.42 2.84 13.79
N TYR A 43 28.40 2.46 13.02
CA TYR A 43 28.91 3.23 11.88
C TYR A 43 28.61 2.46 10.59
N ILE A 44 27.90 3.09 9.70
CA ILE A 44 27.48 2.50 8.42
C ILE A 44 28.02 3.38 7.30
N LEU A 45 28.55 2.78 6.25
CA LEU A 45 29.01 3.52 5.09
C LEU A 45 27.85 4.35 4.50
N ALA A 46 28.14 5.59 4.13
CA ALA A 46 27.12 6.47 3.51
C ALA A 46 26.52 5.90 2.21
N THR A 47 27.23 4.97 1.56
CA THR A 47 26.73 4.24 0.38
C THR A 47 25.69 3.16 0.69
N GLN A 48 25.49 2.81 1.97
CA GLN A 48 24.53 1.78 2.44
C GLN A 48 23.29 2.41 3.10
N LEU A 49 22.82 3.54 2.56
CA LEU A 49 21.63 4.24 3.06
C LEU A 49 20.33 3.41 2.94
N ASP A 50 20.29 2.47 2.01
CA ASP A 50 19.19 1.52 1.79
C ASP A 50 18.87 0.66 3.03
N GLN A 51 19.86 0.44 3.91
CA GLN A 51 19.69 -0.32 5.16
C GLN A 51 19.03 0.48 6.28
N ILE A 52 18.80 1.78 6.07
CA ILE A 52 18.29 2.70 7.09
C ILE A 52 17.01 3.35 6.61
N GLN A 53 15.98 3.33 7.45
CA GLN A 53 14.73 4.02 7.20
C GLN A 53 14.41 5.01 8.32
N LYS A 54 13.77 6.12 7.97
CA LYS A 54 13.27 7.07 8.97
C LYS A 54 12.16 6.39 9.78
N TYR A 55 12.24 6.52 11.11
CA TYR A 55 11.15 6.05 11.96
C TYR A 55 9.90 6.90 11.76
N ALA A 56 8.79 6.26 11.40
CA ALA A 56 7.50 6.87 11.12
C ALA A 56 6.43 6.44 12.15
N GLY A 57 6.76 6.44 13.44
CA GLY A 57 5.80 6.11 14.49
C GLY A 57 4.68 7.16 14.60
N LYS A 58 3.44 6.70 14.71
CA LYS A 58 2.25 7.54 14.91
C LYS A 58 2.06 7.98 16.36
N ASP A 59 2.68 7.30 17.31
CA ASP A 59 2.45 7.53 18.72
C ASP A 59 3.30 8.70 19.27
N ALA A 60 2.65 9.52 20.10
CA ALA A 60 3.29 10.63 20.82
C ALA A 60 4.31 10.15 21.87
N ARG A 61 4.42 8.86 22.12
CA ARG A 61 5.36 8.28 23.09
C ARG A 61 6.73 8.07 22.46
N LYS A 62 7.78 8.43 23.22
CA LYS A 62 9.16 8.21 22.82
C LYS A 62 9.43 6.69 22.74
N PRO A 63 9.70 6.11 21.56
CA PRO A 63 9.94 4.69 21.45
C PRO A 63 11.25 4.30 22.14
N LYS A 64 11.28 3.09 22.70
CA LYS A 64 12.48 2.53 23.34
C LYS A 64 13.51 2.18 22.28
N LEU A 65 14.75 2.67 22.43
CA LEU A 65 15.85 2.31 21.55
C LEU A 65 16.26 0.85 21.76
N ASN A 66 16.64 0.20 20.68
CA ASN A 66 17.20 -1.14 20.74
C ASN A 66 18.63 -1.12 21.28
N LYS A 67 19.08 -2.23 21.86
CA LYS A 67 20.46 -2.44 22.30
C LYS A 67 21.22 -3.21 21.21
N LEU A 68 22.39 -2.69 20.80
CA LEU A 68 23.27 -3.38 19.85
C LEU A 68 23.67 -4.76 20.37
N GLY A 69 23.71 -5.75 19.49
CA GLY A 69 24.08 -7.13 19.85
C GLY A 69 23.00 -7.90 20.61
N SER A 70 21.83 -7.30 20.94
CA SER A 70 20.73 -8.01 21.57
C SER A 70 19.86 -8.72 20.54
N GLN A 71 19.20 -9.80 20.98
CA GLN A 71 18.23 -10.52 20.15
C GLN A 71 16.84 -9.87 20.13
N GLU A 72 16.64 -8.73 20.81
CA GLU A 72 15.32 -8.08 20.90
C GLU A 72 14.76 -7.72 19.54
N TRP A 73 15.57 -7.15 18.65
CA TRP A 73 15.15 -6.78 17.30
C TRP A 73 14.80 -8.01 16.44
N THR A 74 15.61 -9.05 16.51
CA THR A 74 15.36 -10.32 15.81
C THR A 74 14.05 -10.96 16.27
N LYS A 75 13.78 -10.96 17.58
CA LYS A 75 12.51 -11.44 18.15
C LYS A 75 11.33 -10.58 17.69
N THR A 76 11.49 -9.26 17.65
CA THR A 76 10.45 -8.33 17.14
C THR A 76 10.17 -8.59 15.67
N LYS A 77 11.18 -8.70 14.82
CA LYS A 77 11.00 -9.07 13.40
C LYS A 77 10.31 -10.41 13.24
N GLY A 78 10.68 -11.41 14.05
CA GLY A 78 10.04 -12.73 14.01
C GLY A 78 8.56 -12.68 14.34
N LYS A 79 8.18 -11.94 15.39
CA LYS A 79 6.76 -11.73 15.77
C LYS A 79 5.96 -11.05 14.64
N VAL A 80 6.51 -9.97 14.08
CA VAL A 80 5.85 -9.24 12.98
C VAL A 80 5.71 -10.12 11.75
N ARG A 81 6.76 -10.87 11.37
CA ARG A 81 6.71 -11.80 10.25
C ARG A 81 5.65 -12.89 10.44
N GLY A 82 5.53 -13.42 11.67
CA GLY A 82 4.48 -14.38 12.02
C GLY A 82 3.07 -13.80 11.85
N ALA A 83 2.85 -12.59 12.38
CA ALA A 83 1.56 -11.90 12.26
C ALA A 83 1.21 -11.57 10.80
N VAL A 84 2.17 -11.09 10.01
CA VAL A 84 1.96 -10.82 8.58
C VAL A 84 1.63 -12.11 7.81
N ARG A 85 2.31 -13.23 8.15
CA ARG A 85 2.01 -14.53 7.53
C ARG A 85 0.59 -15.00 7.84
N GLN A 86 0.13 -14.81 9.07
CA GLN A 86 -1.24 -15.15 9.46
C GLN A 86 -2.25 -14.31 8.67
N ILE A 87 -2.07 -12.99 8.61
CA ILE A 87 -2.93 -12.09 7.84
C ILE A 87 -2.97 -12.52 6.35
N ALA A 88 -1.81 -12.88 5.78
CA ALA A 88 -1.76 -13.34 4.40
C ALA A 88 -2.54 -14.64 4.18
N GLN A 89 -2.47 -15.59 5.12
CA GLN A 89 -3.25 -16.82 5.06
C GLN A 89 -4.76 -16.56 5.17
N ASP A 90 -5.16 -15.66 6.08
CA ASP A 90 -6.57 -15.28 6.26
C ASP A 90 -7.11 -14.60 5.01
N LEU A 91 -6.30 -13.74 4.36
CA LEU A 91 -6.66 -13.10 3.08
C LEU A 91 -6.82 -14.12 1.96
N VAL A 92 -5.87 -15.06 1.81
CA VAL A 92 -5.96 -16.11 0.77
C VAL A 92 -7.23 -16.93 0.95
N LYS A 93 -7.58 -17.29 2.20
CA LYS A 93 -8.82 -18.00 2.50
C LYS A 93 -10.05 -17.18 2.10
N LEU A 94 -10.06 -15.91 2.45
CA LEU A 94 -11.18 -15.01 2.12
C LEU A 94 -11.35 -14.83 0.60
N TYR A 95 -10.24 -14.75 -0.16
CA TYR A 95 -10.29 -14.71 -1.62
C TYR A 95 -10.83 -16.01 -2.21
N ALA A 96 -10.39 -17.17 -1.68
CA ALA A 96 -10.90 -18.46 -2.13
C ALA A 96 -12.42 -18.61 -1.87
N GLU A 97 -12.89 -18.20 -0.68
CA GLU A 97 -14.31 -18.20 -0.35
C GLU A 97 -15.13 -17.28 -1.28
N ARG A 98 -14.54 -16.15 -1.71
CA ARG A 98 -15.18 -15.25 -2.68
C ARG A 98 -15.24 -15.85 -4.09
N GLU A 99 -14.20 -16.55 -4.52
CA GLU A 99 -14.19 -17.18 -5.84
C GLU A 99 -15.21 -18.33 -5.96
N GLU A 100 -15.55 -18.99 -4.86
CA GLU A 100 -16.59 -20.02 -4.81
C GLU A 100 -18.00 -19.44 -4.85
N GLN A 101 -18.17 -18.16 -4.54
CA GLN A 101 -19.49 -17.51 -4.56
C GLN A 101 -19.78 -16.92 -5.94
N ASN A 102 -21.03 -17.08 -6.38
CA ASN A 102 -21.53 -16.44 -7.58
C ASN A 102 -21.99 -15.01 -7.25
N GLY A 103 -21.42 -14.03 -7.95
CA GLY A 103 -21.89 -12.65 -7.94
C GLY A 103 -23.16 -12.46 -8.77
N TYR A 104 -23.78 -11.31 -8.61
CA TYR A 104 -24.85 -10.91 -9.52
C TYR A 104 -24.24 -10.49 -10.87
N MET A 105 -24.73 -11.09 -11.94
CA MET A 105 -24.33 -10.76 -13.31
C MET A 105 -25.24 -9.65 -13.85
N TYR A 106 -24.67 -8.49 -14.15
CA TYR A 106 -25.38 -7.40 -14.78
C TYR A 106 -25.56 -7.65 -16.28
N GLY A 107 -26.63 -7.12 -16.86
CA GLY A 107 -26.83 -7.16 -18.30
C GLY A 107 -25.89 -6.18 -19.04
N PRO A 108 -25.89 -6.25 -20.39
CA PRO A 108 -25.15 -5.29 -21.21
C PRO A 108 -25.71 -3.86 -21.01
N ASP A 109 -24.95 -2.87 -21.45
CA ASP A 109 -25.34 -1.47 -21.31
C ASP A 109 -26.67 -1.16 -22.00
N THR A 110 -27.55 -0.57 -21.22
CA THR A 110 -28.84 -0.07 -21.74
C THR A 110 -28.67 1.26 -22.50
N VAL A 111 -29.72 1.71 -23.19
CA VAL A 111 -29.72 3.05 -23.82
C VAL A 111 -29.47 4.15 -22.78
N TRP A 112 -30.06 4.04 -21.59
CA TRP A 112 -29.90 5.01 -20.51
C TRP A 112 -28.44 5.08 -19.98
N GLN A 113 -27.75 3.94 -19.96
CA GLN A 113 -26.31 3.92 -19.59
C GLN A 113 -25.49 4.71 -20.61
N ARG A 114 -25.77 4.54 -21.90
CA ARG A 114 -25.05 5.25 -22.97
C ARG A 114 -25.34 6.74 -22.94
N GLU A 115 -26.62 7.13 -22.83
CA GLU A 115 -27.01 8.55 -22.69
C GLU A 115 -26.35 9.20 -21.49
N PHE A 116 -26.26 8.49 -20.35
CA PHE A 116 -25.60 8.98 -19.17
C PHE A 116 -24.08 9.20 -19.42
N GLU A 117 -23.42 8.28 -20.10
CA GLU A 117 -21.98 8.38 -20.41
C GLU A 117 -21.71 9.49 -21.43
N GLU A 118 -22.60 9.71 -22.39
CA GLU A 118 -22.50 10.82 -23.36
C GLU A 118 -22.63 12.22 -22.71
N LEU A 119 -23.25 12.31 -21.53
CA LEU A 119 -23.32 13.57 -20.77
C LEU A 119 -22.00 13.98 -20.13
N PHE A 120 -20.99 13.12 -20.15
CA PHE A 120 -19.68 13.45 -19.62
C PHE A 120 -19.03 14.55 -20.48
N PRO A 121 -18.68 15.72 -19.89
CA PRO A 121 -18.31 16.90 -20.66
C PRO A 121 -16.87 16.92 -21.18
N PHE A 122 -16.10 15.86 -20.92
CA PHE A 122 -14.69 15.75 -21.28
C PHE A 122 -14.44 14.52 -22.14
N GLU A 123 -13.37 14.52 -22.91
CA GLU A 123 -12.87 13.31 -23.60
C GLU A 123 -12.15 12.42 -22.60
N GLU A 124 -12.49 11.14 -22.59
CA GLU A 124 -11.81 10.15 -21.77
C GLU A 124 -10.42 9.87 -22.31
N THR A 125 -9.47 9.67 -21.40
CA THR A 125 -8.16 9.15 -21.77
C THR A 125 -8.23 7.66 -22.10
N GLU A 126 -7.26 7.14 -22.87
CA GLU A 126 -7.19 5.70 -23.18
C GLU A 126 -7.23 4.82 -21.92
N ASP A 127 -6.51 5.21 -20.86
CA ASP A 127 -6.50 4.47 -19.58
C ASP A 127 -7.86 4.50 -18.88
N GLN A 128 -8.60 5.62 -18.96
CA GLN A 128 -9.95 5.73 -18.41
C GLN A 128 -10.90 4.79 -19.16
N VAL A 129 -10.87 4.78 -20.49
CA VAL A 129 -11.70 3.88 -21.30
C VAL A 129 -11.39 2.42 -20.96
N LEU A 130 -10.10 2.04 -20.90
CA LEU A 130 -9.71 0.69 -20.53
C LEU A 130 -10.21 0.29 -19.13
N ALA A 131 -10.15 1.21 -18.16
CA ALA A 131 -10.62 0.96 -16.81
C ALA A 131 -12.14 0.86 -16.71
N ILE A 132 -12.89 1.67 -17.48
CA ILE A 132 -14.37 1.61 -17.61
C ILE A 132 -14.78 0.26 -18.20
N ASP A 133 -14.19 -0.13 -19.33
CA ASP A 133 -14.49 -1.38 -20.00
C ASP A 133 -14.17 -2.61 -19.14
N ALA A 134 -13.04 -2.56 -18.43
CA ALA A 134 -12.66 -3.61 -17.52
C ALA A 134 -13.65 -3.73 -16.35
N THR A 135 -14.09 -2.61 -15.79
CA THR A 135 -15.09 -2.56 -14.72
C THR A 135 -16.44 -3.11 -15.18
N LYS A 136 -16.91 -2.70 -16.35
CA LYS A 136 -18.15 -3.20 -16.94
C LYS A 136 -18.10 -4.70 -17.20
N ARG A 137 -17.00 -5.21 -17.75
CA ARG A 137 -16.78 -6.66 -17.96
C ARG A 137 -16.82 -7.46 -16.66
N ASP A 138 -16.23 -6.93 -15.59
CA ASP A 138 -16.31 -7.59 -14.27
C ASP A 138 -17.77 -7.63 -13.77
N MET A 139 -18.52 -6.53 -13.90
CA MET A 139 -19.92 -6.47 -13.51
C MET A 139 -20.81 -7.43 -14.33
N GLU A 140 -20.48 -7.67 -15.59
CA GLU A 140 -21.19 -8.58 -16.50
C GLU A 140 -20.75 -10.03 -16.35
N SER A 141 -19.82 -10.32 -15.44
CA SER A 141 -19.35 -11.66 -15.14
C SER A 141 -20.10 -12.28 -13.96
N HIS A 142 -20.03 -13.61 -13.81
CA HIS A 142 -20.55 -14.31 -12.64
C HIS A 142 -19.69 -14.17 -11.39
N LYS A 143 -18.49 -13.60 -11.53
CA LYS A 143 -17.56 -13.44 -10.41
C LYS A 143 -17.96 -12.22 -9.57
N ILE A 144 -17.77 -12.32 -8.26
CA ILE A 144 -17.89 -11.15 -7.38
C ILE A 144 -16.79 -10.16 -7.76
N MET A 145 -17.18 -8.96 -8.21
CA MET A 145 -16.25 -7.93 -8.62
C MET A 145 -15.43 -7.43 -7.43
N ASP A 146 -14.10 -7.41 -7.61
CA ASP A 146 -13.15 -6.81 -6.68
C ASP A 146 -12.01 -6.19 -7.51
N ARG A 147 -12.16 -4.91 -7.86
CA ARG A 147 -11.24 -4.19 -8.75
C ARG A 147 -10.67 -2.95 -8.07
N LEU A 148 -9.35 -2.87 -8.00
CA LEU A 148 -8.64 -1.68 -7.54
C LEU A 148 -8.34 -0.75 -8.73
N ILE A 149 -8.85 0.48 -8.69
CA ILE A 149 -8.53 1.53 -9.65
C ILE A 149 -7.46 2.44 -9.07
N CYS A 150 -6.25 2.39 -9.64
CA CYS A 150 -5.12 3.21 -9.23
C CYS A 150 -4.91 4.37 -10.21
N GLY A 151 -4.54 5.52 -9.69
CA GLY A 151 -4.21 6.73 -10.48
C GLY A 151 -3.95 7.90 -9.56
N ASP A 152 -3.29 8.93 -10.06
CA ASP A 152 -3.01 10.15 -9.31
C ASP A 152 -4.29 10.97 -9.00
N VAL A 153 -4.15 11.98 -8.14
CA VAL A 153 -5.24 12.89 -7.81
C VAL A 153 -5.61 13.70 -9.05
N GLY A 154 -6.92 13.80 -9.35
CA GLY A 154 -7.42 14.52 -10.52
C GLY A 154 -7.56 13.72 -11.81
N TYR A 155 -7.15 12.45 -11.86
CA TYR A 155 -7.22 11.59 -13.06
C TYR A 155 -8.61 10.91 -13.28
N GLY A 156 -9.68 11.48 -12.75
CA GLY A 156 -11.05 11.05 -13.05
C GLY A 156 -11.44 9.66 -12.53
N LYS A 157 -10.76 9.10 -11.52
CA LYS A 157 -11.13 7.80 -10.92
C LYS A 157 -12.58 7.73 -10.46
N THR A 158 -13.12 8.85 -10.00
CA THR A 158 -14.51 8.98 -9.55
C THR A 158 -15.50 8.73 -10.68
N GLU A 159 -15.18 9.16 -11.91
CA GLU A 159 -16.03 8.94 -13.08
C GLU A 159 -16.24 7.46 -13.36
N ILE A 160 -15.19 6.65 -13.27
CA ILE A 160 -15.28 5.19 -13.43
C ILE A 160 -16.23 4.59 -12.38
N ALA A 161 -16.12 5.04 -11.13
CA ALA A 161 -16.98 4.59 -10.05
C ALA A 161 -18.45 5.03 -10.24
N ILE A 162 -18.69 6.25 -10.74
CA ILE A 162 -20.04 6.78 -11.00
C ILE A 162 -20.72 5.97 -12.11
N ARG A 163 -20.04 5.66 -13.21
CA ARG A 163 -20.58 4.83 -14.31
C ARG A 163 -20.95 3.43 -13.84
N ALA A 164 -20.08 2.81 -13.01
CA ALA A 164 -20.39 1.52 -12.39
C ALA A 164 -21.60 1.59 -11.44
N ALA A 165 -21.69 2.64 -10.62
CA ALA A 165 -22.79 2.85 -9.71
C ALA A 165 -24.12 3.09 -10.48
N PHE A 166 -24.10 3.86 -11.56
CA PHE A 166 -25.27 4.09 -12.39
C PHE A 166 -25.76 2.78 -13.01
N LYS A 167 -24.87 1.98 -13.59
CA LYS A 167 -25.20 0.63 -14.10
C LYS A 167 -25.85 -0.25 -13.02
N ALA A 168 -25.37 -0.20 -11.80
CA ALA A 168 -25.94 -0.93 -10.68
C ALA A 168 -27.35 -0.40 -10.30
N CYS A 169 -27.54 0.93 -10.30
CA CYS A 169 -28.84 1.55 -9.99
C CYS A 169 -29.91 1.22 -10.99
N LEU A 170 -29.59 1.04 -12.27
CA LEU A 170 -30.56 0.69 -13.32
C LEU A 170 -31.31 -0.63 -13.07
N LEU A 171 -30.71 -1.55 -12.27
CA LEU A 171 -31.39 -2.76 -11.82
C LEU A 171 -32.64 -2.48 -10.97
N TYR A 172 -32.55 -1.48 -10.08
CA TYR A 172 -33.64 -1.14 -9.15
C TYR A 172 -34.73 -0.31 -9.81
N THR A 173 -34.43 0.33 -10.95
CA THR A 173 -35.34 1.20 -11.68
C THR A 173 -35.97 0.53 -12.89
N SER A 174 -35.43 -0.59 -13.36
CA SER A 174 -36.04 -1.37 -14.45
C SER A 174 -37.23 -2.17 -13.91
N PRO A 175 -38.44 -2.02 -14.49
CA PRO A 175 -39.56 -2.87 -14.09
C PRO A 175 -39.18 -4.33 -14.40
N SER A 176 -39.22 -5.17 -13.37
CA SER A 176 -39.00 -6.62 -13.49
C SER A 176 -39.88 -7.15 -14.63
N PRO A 177 -39.34 -7.85 -15.62
CA PRO A 177 -40.20 -8.55 -16.59
C PRO A 177 -41.01 -9.59 -15.83
N ARG A 178 -42.32 -9.44 -15.85
CA ARG A 178 -43.29 -10.41 -15.31
C ARG A 178 -43.30 -11.66 -16.16
#